data_417a7bbc8294c0cc622309a89eda9de5
#
_entry.id   417a7bbc8294c0cc622309a89eda9de5
#
_cell.length_a   1.000
_cell.length_b   1.000
_cell.length_c   1.000
_cell.angle_alpha   90.00
_cell.angle_beta   90.00
_cell.angle_gamma   90.00
#
_symmetry.space_group_name_H-M   'P 1'
#
loop_
_entity.id
_entity.type
_entity.pdbx_description
1 polymer ?
#
loop_
_entity_poly.entity_id
_entity_poly.type
_entity_poly.pdbx_seq_one_letter_code
_entity_poly.pdbx_strand_id
1 'polypeptide(L)'
;MSKKAIILLSGGLDSATTLAIAKENNYDCYALSVNYHQRHNYELIAAKKIAKYFSVKDLKEVEIDLSWLNSSALTNNSLSIPENLSIGIPITYVPARNTIMMSLAMAWAESIDCTDIFIGVNAVDYSGYPDCREEYISSFQKMANLATKKAVEGDLVKIHTPLIKLSKKEIILKGIELGVDYSLTISCYQVSSEGLACGKCDSCRLRKAGFKNAGLPDPTKYL
;
A
#
# COMPACT_ATOMS: atom_id res chain seq x y z
N MET A 1 8.29 10.62 24.36
CA MET A 1 8.65 10.76 22.93
C MET A 1 7.66 9.93 22.12
N SER A 2 7.16 10.46 21.00
CA SER A 2 6.32 9.71 20.07
C SER A 2 7.11 8.55 19.47
N LYS A 3 6.45 7.39 19.28
CA LYS A 3 7.07 6.24 18.61
C LYS A 3 7.23 6.54 17.11
N LYS A 4 8.36 6.15 16.52
CA LYS A 4 8.55 6.19 15.08
C LYS A 4 7.85 5.00 14.41
N ALA A 5 7.34 5.21 13.20
CA ALA A 5 6.84 4.14 12.35
C ALA A 5 7.22 4.36 10.88
N ILE A 6 7.62 3.30 10.19
CA ILE A 6 7.72 3.29 8.73
C ILE A 6 6.36 2.93 8.15
N ILE A 7 5.89 3.72 7.20
CA ILE A 7 4.62 3.51 6.49
C ILE A 7 4.92 3.20 5.03
N LEU A 8 4.56 2.01 4.55
CA LEU A 8 4.57 1.71 3.12
C LEU A 8 3.44 2.49 2.44
N LEU A 9 3.79 3.57 1.75
CA LEU A 9 2.86 4.53 1.15
C LEU A 9 2.90 4.44 -0.37
N SER A 10 1.94 3.73 -0.97
CA SER A 10 1.83 3.58 -2.42
C SER A 10 1.10 4.74 -3.10
N GLY A 11 0.36 5.58 -2.37
CA GLY A 11 -0.51 6.61 -2.94
C GLY A 11 -1.94 6.14 -3.22
N GLY A 12 -2.23 4.86 -3.01
CA GLY A 12 -3.58 4.29 -3.08
C GLY A 12 -4.41 4.50 -1.81
N LEU A 13 -5.71 4.22 -1.92
CA LEU A 13 -6.70 4.35 -0.86
C LEU A 13 -6.26 3.65 0.45
N ASP A 14 -5.83 2.40 0.35
CA ASP A 14 -5.51 1.57 1.51
C ASP A 14 -4.28 2.12 2.26
N SER A 15 -3.22 2.48 1.54
CA SER A 15 -2.00 3.03 2.14
C SER A 15 -2.22 4.39 2.79
N ALA A 16 -3.10 5.23 2.21
CA ALA A 16 -3.48 6.51 2.80
C ALA A 16 -4.25 6.31 4.12
N THR A 17 -5.19 5.36 4.16
CA THR A 17 -5.94 5.02 5.37
C THR A 17 -5.01 4.42 6.44
N THR A 18 -4.06 3.59 6.04
CA THR A 18 -3.04 3.02 6.95
C THR A 18 -2.18 4.11 7.60
N LEU A 19 -1.76 5.11 6.83
CA LEU A 19 -1.03 6.27 7.35
C LEU A 19 -1.88 7.06 8.34
N ALA A 20 -3.15 7.31 8.04
CA ALA A 20 -4.07 8.01 8.94
C ALA A 20 -4.24 7.26 10.27
N ILE A 21 -4.37 5.93 10.25
CA ILE A 21 -4.43 5.08 11.45
C ILE A 21 -3.13 5.18 12.26
N ALA A 22 -1.97 5.17 11.62
CA ALA A 22 -0.69 5.32 12.33
C ALA A 22 -0.58 6.71 13.01
N LYS A 23 -1.05 7.77 12.32
CA LYS A 23 -1.11 9.13 12.89
C LYS A 23 -2.04 9.23 14.09
N GLU A 24 -3.23 8.63 14.02
CA GLU A 24 -4.20 8.57 15.12
C GLU A 24 -3.61 7.87 16.34
N ASN A 25 -2.80 6.85 16.13
CA ASN A 25 -2.06 6.15 17.18
C ASN A 25 -0.80 6.91 17.66
N ASN A 26 -0.68 8.20 17.35
CA ASN A 26 0.40 9.09 17.76
C ASN A 26 1.81 8.66 17.33
N TYR A 27 1.94 7.99 16.17
CA TYR A 27 3.25 7.70 15.60
C TYR A 27 3.84 8.90 14.86
N ASP A 28 5.16 9.08 15.00
CA ASP A 28 5.96 9.88 14.07
C ASP A 28 6.17 9.06 12.81
N CYS A 29 5.39 9.37 11.76
CA CYS A 29 5.35 8.58 10.52
C CYS A 29 6.46 8.99 9.56
N TYR A 30 7.20 8.00 9.07
CA TYR A 30 8.19 8.06 8.00
C TYR A 30 7.65 7.25 6.83
N ALA A 31 7.39 7.88 5.70
CA ALA A 31 6.75 7.23 4.55
C ALA A 31 7.78 6.68 3.56
N LEU A 32 7.59 5.44 3.13
CA LEU A 32 8.37 4.78 2.10
C LEU A 32 7.51 4.52 0.87
N SER A 33 7.86 5.13 -0.26
CA SER A 33 7.28 4.86 -1.57
C SER A 33 8.30 4.15 -2.44
N VAL A 34 7.86 3.17 -3.22
CA VAL A 34 8.74 2.40 -4.09
C VAL A 34 8.30 2.56 -5.54
N ASN A 35 9.19 3.08 -6.37
CA ASN A 35 9.09 3.01 -7.82
C ASN A 35 9.70 1.67 -8.26
N TYR A 36 8.85 0.75 -8.73
CA TYR A 36 9.29 -0.56 -9.21
C TYR A 36 9.13 -0.70 -10.73
N HIS A 37 9.13 0.42 -11.45
CA HIS A 37 8.87 0.54 -12.90
C HIS A 37 7.46 0.03 -13.27
N GLN A 38 6.47 0.36 -12.42
CA GLN A 38 5.07 0.16 -12.72
C GLN A 38 4.62 1.04 -13.90
N ARG A 39 3.49 0.69 -14.49
CA ARG A 39 2.98 1.29 -15.74
C ARG A 39 2.89 2.83 -15.76
N HIS A 40 2.77 3.47 -14.62
CA HIS A 40 2.66 4.93 -14.50
C HIS A 40 3.12 5.43 -13.14
N ASN A 41 3.49 6.71 -13.07
CA ASN A 41 4.03 7.34 -11.86
C ASN A 41 2.97 8.11 -11.03
N TYR A 42 1.68 8.03 -11.41
CA TYR A 42 0.63 8.77 -10.70
C TYR A 42 0.47 8.36 -9.24
N GLU A 43 0.74 7.10 -8.92
CA GLU A 43 0.75 6.60 -7.53
C GLU A 43 1.83 7.31 -6.70
N LEU A 44 3.03 7.51 -7.23
CA LEU A 44 4.12 8.23 -6.54
C LEU A 44 3.77 9.70 -6.33
N ILE A 45 3.14 10.33 -7.34
CA ILE A 45 2.64 11.72 -7.23
C ILE A 45 1.57 11.81 -6.13
N ALA A 46 0.66 10.85 -6.07
CA ALA A 46 -0.35 10.77 -5.02
C ALA A 46 0.29 10.56 -3.64
N ALA A 47 1.26 9.65 -3.52
CA ALA A 47 1.99 9.42 -2.27
C ALA A 47 2.65 10.70 -1.73
N LYS A 48 3.27 11.51 -2.59
CA LYS A 48 3.83 12.82 -2.21
C LYS A 48 2.78 13.77 -1.65
N LYS A 49 1.61 13.85 -2.31
CA LYS A 49 0.50 14.71 -1.86
C LYS A 49 -0.03 14.26 -0.50
N ILE A 50 -0.23 12.96 -0.33
CA ILE A 50 -0.71 12.34 0.91
C ILE A 50 0.32 12.54 2.05
N ALA A 51 1.59 12.31 1.79
CA ALA A 51 2.67 12.52 2.75
C ALA A 51 2.72 13.97 3.26
N LYS A 52 2.57 14.94 2.33
CA LYS A 52 2.47 16.36 2.66
C LYS A 52 1.21 16.68 3.47
N TYR A 53 0.05 16.15 3.06
CA TYR A 53 -1.23 16.37 3.73
C TYR A 53 -1.20 15.90 5.19
N PHE A 54 -0.65 14.72 5.46
CA PHE A 54 -0.51 14.18 6.81
C PHE A 54 0.75 14.64 7.55
N SER A 55 1.55 15.53 6.96
CA SER A 55 2.78 16.06 7.57
C SER A 55 3.67 14.94 8.12
N VAL A 56 4.03 13.97 7.25
CA VAL A 56 4.99 12.93 7.63
C VAL A 56 6.36 13.52 7.91
N LYS A 57 7.14 12.90 8.77
CA LYS A 57 8.48 13.40 9.17
C LYS A 57 9.49 13.35 8.02
N ASP A 58 9.42 12.32 7.19
CA ASP A 58 10.24 12.14 6.00
C ASP A 58 9.51 11.27 4.99
N LEU A 59 9.79 11.46 3.70
CA LEU A 59 9.33 10.62 2.60
C LEU A 59 10.55 10.15 1.81
N LYS A 60 10.81 8.86 1.84
CA LYS A 60 11.80 8.21 0.99
C LYS A 60 11.13 7.61 -0.25
N GLU A 61 11.67 7.94 -1.41
CA GLU A 61 11.34 7.28 -2.66
C GLU A 61 12.52 6.38 -3.04
N VAL A 62 12.26 5.09 -3.16
CA VAL A 62 13.25 4.10 -3.59
C VAL A 62 12.88 3.61 -4.97
N GLU A 63 13.85 3.54 -5.86
CA GLU A 63 13.68 2.99 -7.20
C GLU A 63 14.32 1.60 -7.26
N ILE A 64 13.54 0.63 -7.76
CA ILE A 64 13.97 -0.75 -8.01
C ILE A 64 13.42 -1.18 -9.35
N ASP A 65 14.27 -1.59 -10.26
CA ASP A 65 13.80 -2.14 -11.51
C ASP A 65 13.29 -3.58 -11.34
N LEU A 66 11.96 -3.76 -11.40
CA LEU A 66 11.30 -5.06 -11.45
C LEU A 66 10.71 -5.36 -12.84
N SER A 67 11.05 -4.59 -13.87
CA SER A 67 10.53 -4.78 -15.24
C SER A 67 10.95 -6.13 -15.85
N TRP A 68 12.05 -6.71 -15.38
CA TRP A 68 12.49 -8.05 -15.77
C TRP A 68 11.56 -9.18 -15.28
N LEU A 69 10.65 -8.91 -14.32
CA LEU A 69 9.60 -9.83 -13.90
C LEU A 69 8.45 -9.79 -14.91
N ASN A 70 8.60 -10.48 -16.02
CA ASN A 70 7.69 -10.44 -17.16
C ASN A 70 6.32 -11.12 -16.94
N SER A 71 6.09 -11.74 -15.79
CA SER A 71 4.87 -12.50 -15.48
C SER A 71 3.69 -11.63 -15.01
N SER A 72 3.90 -10.36 -14.72
CA SER A 72 2.84 -9.48 -14.24
C SER A 72 2.45 -8.40 -15.24
N ALA A 73 1.15 -8.19 -15.40
CA ALA A 73 0.62 -7.09 -16.20
C ALA A 73 0.93 -5.70 -15.61
N LEU A 74 1.44 -5.58 -14.40
CA LEU A 74 1.86 -4.31 -13.81
C LEU A 74 3.31 -3.93 -14.15
N THR A 75 4.14 -4.90 -14.52
CA THR A 75 5.56 -4.70 -14.90
C THR A 75 5.83 -4.98 -16.38
N ASN A 76 4.93 -5.69 -17.05
CA ASN A 76 5.02 -6.02 -18.47
C ASN A 76 3.91 -5.36 -19.29
N ASN A 77 4.26 -4.36 -20.08
CA ASN A 77 3.30 -3.60 -20.90
C ASN A 77 2.71 -4.40 -22.08
N SER A 78 3.29 -5.55 -22.45
CA SER A 78 2.73 -6.44 -23.48
C SER A 78 1.53 -7.23 -22.97
N LEU A 79 1.35 -7.36 -21.65
CA LEU A 79 0.22 -8.05 -21.04
C LEU A 79 -0.92 -7.07 -20.78
N SER A 80 -2.15 -7.46 -21.16
CA SER A 80 -3.33 -6.64 -20.89
C SER A 80 -3.76 -6.75 -19.43
N ILE A 81 -4.19 -5.63 -18.84
CA ILE A 81 -4.83 -5.64 -17.53
C ILE A 81 -6.28 -6.09 -17.69
N PRO A 82 -6.72 -7.14 -16.97
CA PRO A 82 -8.09 -7.64 -17.08
C PRO A 82 -9.13 -6.58 -16.66
N GLU A 83 -10.22 -6.52 -17.43
CA GLU A 83 -11.42 -5.75 -17.09
C GLU A 83 -12.49 -6.60 -16.38
N ASN A 84 -12.29 -7.90 -16.29
CA ASN A 84 -13.18 -8.86 -15.61
C ASN A 84 -12.54 -9.40 -14.33
N LEU A 85 -13.38 -9.89 -13.41
CA LEU A 85 -12.89 -10.53 -12.18
C LEU A 85 -11.98 -11.70 -12.50
N SER A 86 -10.80 -11.72 -11.93
CA SER A 86 -9.85 -12.82 -12.01
C SER A 86 -10.20 -13.89 -10.99
N ILE A 87 -10.13 -15.17 -11.40
CA ILE A 87 -10.24 -16.32 -10.50
C ILE A 87 -8.83 -16.76 -10.12
N GLY A 88 -8.54 -16.94 -8.84
CA GLY A 88 -7.21 -17.33 -8.34
C GLY A 88 -6.23 -16.15 -8.27
N ILE A 89 -4.93 -16.42 -8.44
CA ILE A 89 -3.90 -15.38 -8.42
C ILE A 89 -3.97 -14.60 -9.74
N PRO A 90 -4.26 -13.29 -9.71
CA PRO A 90 -4.46 -12.53 -10.94
C PRO A 90 -3.13 -12.21 -11.63
N ILE A 91 -3.19 -11.96 -12.93
CA ILE A 91 -2.04 -11.58 -13.76
C ILE A 91 -1.42 -10.23 -13.33
N THR A 92 -2.10 -9.45 -12.49
CA THR A 92 -1.59 -8.22 -11.88
C THR A 92 -0.73 -8.46 -10.64
N TYR A 93 -0.60 -9.71 -10.19
CA TYR A 93 0.32 -10.05 -9.11
C TYR A 93 1.78 -9.89 -9.58
N VAL A 94 2.52 -9.04 -8.92
CA VAL A 94 3.98 -8.91 -9.10
C VAL A 94 4.66 -9.84 -8.10
N PRO A 95 5.40 -10.87 -8.56
CA PRO A 95 6.00 -11.86 -7.67
C PRO A 95 6.82 -11.25 -6.53
N ALA A 96 6.50 -11.64 -5.30
CA ALA A 96 7.18 -11.23 -4.06
C ALA A 96 7.29 -9.70 -3.85
N ARG A 97 6.45 -8.88 -4.50
CA ARG A 97 6.54 -7.41 -4.41
C ARG A 97 6.46 -6.91 -2.97
N ASN A 98 5.50 -7.40 -2.18
CA ASN A 98 5.38 -6.97 -0.78
C ASN A 98 6.56 -7.45 0.06
N THR A 99 7.17 -8.61 -0.25
CA THR A 99 8.40 -9.07 0.40
C THR A 99 9.55 -8.07 0.19
N ILE A 100 9.76 -7.63 -1.04
CA ILE A 100 10.78 -6.64 -1.40
C ILE A 100 10.52 -5.31 -0.67
N MET A 101 9.28 -4.80 -0.75
CA MET A 101 8.91 -3.53 -0.13
C MET A 101 9.04 -3.57 1.40
N MET A 102 8.62 -4.67 2.05
CA MET A 102 8.77 -4.83 3.50
C MET A 102 10.23 -4.98 3.92
N SER A 103 11.08 -5.63 3.10
CA SER A 103 12.52 -5.72 3.37
C SER A 103 13.20 -4.35 3.33
N LEU A 104 12.82 -3.48 2.38
CA LEU A 104 13.30 -2.10 2.34
C LEU A 104 12.81 -1.30 3.56
N ALA A 105 11.53 -1.45 3.92
CA ALA A 105 10.97 -0.80 5.11
C ALA A 105 11.70 -1.25 6.38
N MET A 106 12.01 -2.53 6.50
CA MET A 106 12.76 -3.10 7.63
C MET A 106 14.18 -2.52 7.71
N ALA A 107 14.90 -2.44 6.59
CA ALA A 107 16.24 -1.88 6.54
C ALA A 107 16.24 -0.38 6.91
N TRP A 108 15.27 0.38 6.41
CA TRP A 108 15.16 1.79 6.79
C TRP A 108 14.73 1.96 8.26
N ALA A 109 13.77 1.14 8.74
CA ALA A 109 13.35 1.17 10.14
C ALA A 109 14.55 1.00 11.09
N GLU A 110 15.38 -0.01 10.83
CA GLU A 110 16.58 -0.24 11.62
C GLU A 110 17.56 0.95 11.57
N SER A 111 17.74 1.57 10.40
CA SER A 111 18.66 2.70 10.22
C SER A 111 18.26 3.98 10.97
N ILE A 112 16.96 4.14 11.28
CA ILE A 112 16.44 5.31 12.01
C ILE A 112 15.99 4.97 13.43
N ASP A 113 16.38 3.83 13.93
CA ASP A 113 16.04 3.38 15.29
C ASP A 113 14.51 3.24 15.49
N CYS A 114 13.86 2.52 14.58
CA CYS A 114 12.42 2.28 14.54
C CYS A 114 12.14 0.78 14.51
N THR A 115 11.08 0.34 15.17
CA THR A 115 10.67 -1.07 15.22
C THR A 115 9.28 -1.32 14.64
N ASP A 116 8.52 -0.26 14.37
CA ASP A 116 7.13 -0.37 13.92
C ASP A 116 7.03 -0.09 12.40
N ILE A 117 6.44 -1.02 11.65
CA ILE A 117 6.23 -0.92 10.20
C ILE A 117 4.74 -1.12 9.92
N PHE A 118 4.13 -0.21 9.15
CA PHE A 118 2.74 -0.29 8.73
C PHE A 118 2.62 -0.59 7.24
N ILE A 119 1.76 -1.54 6.89
CA ILE A 119 1.45 -1.91 5.52
C ILE A 119 -0.08 -2.03 5.32
N GLY A 120 -0.59 -1.46 4.24
CA GLY A 120 -2.01 -1.43 3.89
C GLY A 120 -2.48 -2.66 3.12
N VAL A 121 -2.08 -3.86 3.54
CA VAL A 121 -2.60 -5.11 2.95
C VAL A 121 -4.01 -5.38 3.42
N ASN A 122 -4.83 -5.92 2.51
CA ASN A 122 -6.20 -6.34 2.76
C ASN A 122 -6.40 -7.78 2.24
N ALA A 123 -7.00 -8.65 3.05
CA ALA A 123 -7.24 -10.04 2.72
C ALA A 123 -8.72 -10.34 2.39
N VAL A 124 -9.64 -9.41 2.70
CA VAL A 124 -11.09 -9.63 2.59
C VAL A 124 -11.58 -9.44 1.16
N ASP A 125 -11.28 -8.27 0.55
CA ASP A 125 -11.79 -7.92 -0.77
C ASP A 125 -10.93 -8.50 -1.89
N TYR A 126 -9.70 -8.89 -1.60
CA TYR A 126 -8.75 -9.36 -2.60
C TYR A 126 -7.76 -10.38 -2.05
N SER A 127 -8.25 -11.58 -1.86
CA SER A 127 -7.46 -12.72 -1.35
C SER A 127 -6.48 -13.34 -2.36
N GLY A 128 -6.39 -12.77 -3.58
CA GLY A 128 -5.60 -13.36 -4.67
C GLY A 128 -4.08 -13.21 -4.54
N TYR A 129 -3.58 -12.27 -3.74
CA TYR A 129 -2.13 -12.06 -3.59
C TYR A 129 -1.58 -12.88 -2.42
N PRO A 130 -0.67 -13.85 -2.67
CA PRO A 130 -0.09 -14.69 -1.62
C PRO A 130 0.58 -13.91 -0.50
N ASP A 131 1.18 -12.76 -0.84
CA ASP A 131 1.95 -11.88 0.04
C ASP A 131 1.10 -10.80 0.75
N CYS A 132 -0.24 -10.99 0.77
CA CYS A 132 -1.18 -10.17 1.56
C CYS A 132 -1.85 -10.93 2.70
N ARG A 133 -1.57 -12.24 2.87
CA ARG A 133 -2.23 -13.10 3.86
C ARG A 133 -1.64 -12.94 5.26
N GLU A 134 -2.45 -13.16 6.30
CA GLU A 134 -2.02 -13.06 7.71
C GLU A 134 -0.83 -13.98 8.03
N GLU A 135 -0.86 -15.23 7.53
CA GLU A 135 0.19 -16.20 7.75
C GLU A 135 1.54 -15.75 7.17
N TYR A 136 1.47 -15.12 5.98
CA TYR A 136 2.64 -14.56 5.34
C TYR A 136 3.23 -13.41 6.17
N ILE A 137 2.40 -12.44 6.57
CA ILE A 137 2.82 -11.29 7.41
C ILE A 137 3.42 -11.76 8.73
N SER A 138 2.77 -12.72 9.40
CA SER A 138 3.27 -13.31 10.65
C SER A 138 4.64 -13.97 10.46
N SER A 139 4.81 -14.71 9.35
CA SER A 139 6.08 -15.36 9.01
C SER A 139 7.18 -14.36 8.67
N PHE A 140 6.85 -13.31 7.94
CA PHE A 140 7.79 -12.22 7.65
C PHE A 140 8.24 -11.51 8.93
N GLN A 141 7.31 -11.21 9.86
CA GLN A 141 7.65 -10.61 11.15
C GLN A 141 8.58 -11.51 11.98
N LYS A 142 8.35 -12.83 11.97
CA LYS A 142 9.26 -13.78 12.65
C LYS A 142 10.65 -13.73 12.03
N MET A 143 10.74 -13.74 10.71
CA MET A 143 12.01 -13.61 9.98
C MET A 143 12.70 -12.28 10.31
N ALA A 144 11.99 -11.16 10.29
CA ALA A 144 12.53 -9.85 10.63
C ALA A 144 13.13 -9.84 12.05
N ASN A 145 12.48 -10.51 12.99
CA ASN A 145 12.96 -10.61 14.38
C ASN A 145 14.17 -11.55 14.58
N LEU A 146 14.52 -12.35 13.57
CA LEU A 146 15.76 -13.11 13.55
C LEU A 146 16.89 -12.38 12.80
N ALA A 147 16.53 -11.47 11.89
CA ALA A 147 17.45 -10.89 10.92
C ALA A 147 17.93 -9.48 11.27
N THR A 148 17.29 -8.78 12.21
CA THR A 148 17.63 -7.40 12.55
C THR A 148 18.42 -7.32 13.86
N LYS A 149 19.41 -6.40 13.90
CA LYS A 149 20.23 -6.15 15.10
C LYS A 149 19.35 -5.81 16.30
N LYS A 150 18.40 -4.89 16.14
CA LYS A 150 17.50 -4.46 17.21
C LYS A 150 16.72 -5.61 17.84
N ALA A 151 16.17 -6.49 17.01
CA ALA A 151 15.41 -7.62 17.51
C ALA A 151 16.30 -8.62 18.28
N VAL A 152 17.53 -8.84 17.82
CA VAL A 152 18.53 -9.66 18.53
C VAL A 152 18.93 -9.02 19.88
N GLU A 153 18.94 -7.70 19.96
CA GLU A 153 19.19 -6.93 21.18
C GLU A 153 17.96 -6.80 22.11
N GLY A 154 16.79 -7.31 21.69
CA GLY A 154 15.57 -7.37 22.50
C GLY A 154 14.42 -6.43 22.05
N ASP A 155 14.67 -5.52 21.12
CA ASP A 155 13.66 -4.59 20.59
C ASP A 155 12.98 -5.17 19.33
N LEU A 156 11.90 -5.90 19.53
CA LEU A 156 11.23 -6.66 18.46
C LEU A 156 10.57 -5.74 17.42
N VAL A 157 10.80 -6.08 16.14
CA VAL A 157 10.09 -5.49 15.00
C VAL A 157 8.62 -5.93 15.02
N LYS A 158 7.72 -4.97 14.79
CA LYS A 158 6.28 -5.19 14.70
C LYS A 158 5.75 -4.71 13.36
N ILE A 159 5.07 -5.61 12.64
CA ILE A 159 4.41 -5.30 11.38
C ILE A 159 2.91 -5.13 11.65
N HIS A 160 2.42 -3.92 11.39
CA HIS A 160 1.04 -3.54 11.58
C HIS A 160 0.28 -3.63 10.26
N THR A 161 -0.83 -4.35 10.28
CA THR A 161 -1.73 -4.55 9.13
C THR A 161 -3.16 -4.15 9.51
N PRO A 162 -3.41 -2.84 9.78
CA PRO A 162 -4.67 -2.42 10.39
C PRO A 162 -5.91 -2.67 9.52
N LEU A 163 -5.72 -2.93 8.23
CA LEU A 163 -6.80 -3.11 7.27
C LEU A 163 -7.06 -4.57 6.90
N ILE A 164 -6.28 -5.51 7.43
CA ILE A 164 -6.23 -6.89 6.89
C ILE A 164 -7.57 -7.62 6.93
N LYS A 165 -8.43 -7.31 7.91
CA LYS A 165 -9.76 -7.91 8.11
C LYS A 165 -10.93 -7.00 7.73
N LEU A 166 -10.65 -5.80 7.20
CA LEU A 166 -11.69 -4.82 6.87
C LEU A 166 -12.14 -4.98 5.41
N SER A 167 -13.44 -4.86 5.16
CA SER A 167 -13.98 -4.67 3.81
C SER A 167 -13.60 -3.29 3.25
N LYS A 168 -13.64 -3.11 1.93
CA LYS A 168 -13.36 -1.81 1.30
C LYS A 168 -14.28 -0.69 1.82
N LYS A 169 -15.54 -1.02 2.11
CA LYS A 169 -16.49 -0.12 2.77
C LYS A 169 -15.93 0.37 4.12
N GLU A 170 -15.51 -0.56 4.98
CA GLU A 170 -15.04 -0.24 6.33
C GLU A 170 -13.73 0.56 6.28
N ILE A 171 -12.83 0.24 5.35
CA ILE A 171 -11.60 1.00 5.10
C ILE A 171 -11.93 2.46 4.74
N ILE A 172 -12.89 2.67 3.82
CA ILE A 172 -13.30 4.01 3.38
C ILE A 172 -13.92 4.78 4.53
N LEU A 173 -14.86 4.19 5.26
CA LEU A 173 -15.51 4.84 6.41
C LEU A 173 -14.47 5.21 7.48
N LYS A 174 -13.55 4.30 7.80
CA LYS A 174 -12.47 4.56 8.76
C LYS A 174 -11.54 5.69 8.29
N GLY A 175 -11.19 5.71 7.01
CA GLY A 175 -10.35 6.78 6.48
C GLY A 175 -11.03 8.14 6.52
N ILE A 176 -12.32 8.23 6.23
CA ILE A 176 -13.09 9.49 6.34
C ILE A 176 -13.15 9.96 7.80
N GLU A 177 -13.43 9.05 8.73
CA GLU A 177 -13.40 9.34 10.17
C GLU A 177 -12.06 9.96 10.60
N LEU A 178 -10.95 9.47 10.02
CA LEU A 178 -9.60 9.94 10.29
C LEU A 178 -9.14 11.11 9.40
N GLY A 179 -10.04 11.70 8.62
CA GLY A 179 -9.76 12.88 7.80
C GLY A 179 -8.95 12.59 6.52
N VAL A 180 -9.00 11.36 5.99
CA VAL A 180 -8.36 11.06 4.70
C VAL A 180 -9.09 11.76 3.57
N ASP A 181 -8.42 12.63 2.83
CA ASP A 181 -8.91 13.15 1.56
C ASP A 181 -8.61 12.16 0.42
N TYR A 182 -9.62 11.35 0.08
CA TYR A 182 -9.50 10.36 -0.98
C TYR A 182 -9.39 10.94 -2.39
N SER A 183 -9.60 12.26 -2.59
CA SER A 183 -9.32 12.91 -3.87
C SER A 183 -7.83 12.98 -4.18
N LEU A 184 -6.97 12.87 -3.15
CA LEU A 184 -5.52 12.83 -3.29
C LEU A 184 -4.99 11.45 -3.69
N THR A 185 -5.82 10.40 -3.61
CA THR A 185 -5.42 9.02 -3.82
C THR A 185 -5.69 8.55 -5.25
N ILE A 186 -4.83 7.66 -5.75
CA ILE A 186 -5.02 6.95 -7.01
C ILE A 186 -4.80 5.46 -6.79
N SER A 187 -5.73 4.64 -7.30
CA SER A 187 -5.66 3.19 -7.15
C SER A 187 -5.69 2.45 -8.48
N CYS A 188 -5.82 3.18 -9.59
CA CYS A 188 -5.98 2.63 -10.92
C CYS A 188 -4.68 2.02 -11.44
N TYR A 189 -4.75 0.84 -12.07
CA TYR A 189 -3.60 0.21 -12.73
C TYR A 189 -3.32 0.78 -14.14
N GLN A 190 -4.29 1.51 -14.73
CA GLN A 190 -4.22 2.09 -16.08
C GLN A 190 -4.73 3.53 -16.04
N VAL A 191 -3.92 4.41 -15.48
CA VAL A 191 -4.22 5.85 -15.48
C VAL A 191 -3.93 6.43 -16.87
N SER A 192 -4.82 7.28 -17.39
CA SER A 192 -4.61 7.97 -18.66
C SER A 192 -3.48 9.00 -18.57
N SER A 193 -3.02 9.50 -19.72
CA SER A 193 -2.04 10.59 -19.78
C SER A 193 -2.51 11.88 -19.10
N GLU A 194 -3.82 12.05 -18.93
CA GLU A 194 -4.45 13.18 -18.25
C GLU A 194 -4.66 12.96 -16.75
N GLY A 195 -4.25 11.80 -16.21
CA GLY A 195 -4.40 11.46 -14.79
C GLY A 195 -5.77 10.89 -14.43
N LEU A 196 -6.60 10.49 -15.41
CA LEU A 196 -7.93 9.90 -15.17
C LEU A 196 -7.82 8.40 -14.94
N ALA A 197 -8.57 7.88 -13.98
CA ALA A 197 -8.62 6.45 -13.71
C ALA A 197 -9.47 5.72 -14.78
N CYS A 198 -9.06 4.50 -15.19
CA CYS A 198 -9.76 3.77 -16.25
C CYS A 198 -11.19 3.33 -15.89
N GLY A 199 -11.52 3.26 -14.61
CA GLY A 199 -12.84 2.85 -14.11
C GLY A 199 -13.18 1.37 -14.23
N LYS A 200 -12.33 0.54 -14.87
CA LYS A 200 -12.63 -0.83 -15.30
C LYS A 200 -11.74 -1.90 -14.64
N CYS A 201 -10.47 -1.61 -14.34
CA CYS A 201 -9.58 -2.59 -13.71
C CYS A 201 -10.06 -2.99 -12.31
N ASP A 202 -9.57 -4.11 -11.78
CA ASP A 202 -9.98 -4.64 -10.47
C ASP A 202 -9.92 -3.59 -9.35
N SER A 203 -8.81 -2.84 -9.29
CA SER A 203 -8.65 -1.81 -8.27
C SER A 203 -9.72 -0.70 -8.39
N CYS A 204 -10.05 -0.26 -9.61
CA CYS A 204 -11.12 0.72 -9.82
C CYS A 204 -12.50 0.17 -9.44
N ARG A 205 -12.78 -1.10 -9.78
CA ARG A 205 -14.06 -1.75 -9.45
C ARG A 205 -14.23 -1.90 -7.94
N LEU A 206 -13.20 -2.40 -7.26
CA LEU A 206 -13.21 -2.53 -5.79
C LEU A 206 -13.40 -1.18 -5.10
N ARG A 207 -12.71 -0.15 -5.59
CA ARG A 207 -12.85 1.21 -5.08
C ARG A 207 -14.28 1.75 -5.26
N LYS A 208 -14.83 1.70 -6.49
CA LYS A 208 -16.22 2.13 -6.79
C LYS A 208 -17.23 1.37 -5.94
N ALA A 209 -17.09 0.04 -5.83
CA ALA A 209 -17.97 -0.78 -4.99
C ALA A 209 -17.86 -0.40 -3.52
N GLY A 210 -16.66 -0.16 -3.02
CA GLY A 210 -16.44 0.27 -1.63
C GLY A 210 -17.13 1.59 -1.31
N PHE A 211 -16.97 2.62 -2.14
CA PHE A 211 -17.67 3.92 -1.98
C PHE A 211 -19.19 3.78 -2.09
N LYS A 212 -19.67 3.03 -3.09
CA LYS A 212 -21.12 2.75 -3.23
C LYS A 212 -21.68 2.07 -1.99
N ASN A 213 -21.00 1.05 -1.46
CA ASN A 213 -21.43 0.31 -0.27
C ASN A 213 -21.35 1.16 1.01
N ALA A 214 -20.43 2.15 1.03
CA ALA A 214 -20.33 3.13 2.10
C ALA A 214 -21.42 4.22 2.02
N GLY A 215 -22.18 4.32 0.92
CA GLY A 215 -23.17 5.38 0.70
C GLY A 215 -22.53 6.75 0.41
N LEU A 216 -21.31 6.78 -0.13
CA LEU A 216 -20.51 7.98 -0.32
C LEU A 216 -20.13 8.15 -1.79
N PRO A 217 -20.01 9.40 -2.29
CA PRO A 217 -19.47 9.64 -3.62
C PRO A 217 -17.97 9.34 -3.67
N ASP A 218 -17.52 8.64 -4.72
CA ASP A 218 -16.08 8.45 -4.98
C ASP A 218 -15.51 9.73 -5.62
N PRO A 219 -14.53 10.40 -5.00
CA PRO A 219 -13.95 11.63 -5.54
C PRO A 219 -12.99 11.39 -6.71
N THR A 220 -12.72 10.14 -7.10
CA THR A 220 -11.83 9.80 -8.22
C THR A 220 -12.44 10.26 -9.56
N LYS A 221 -11.62 10.92 -10.38
CA LYS A 221 -11.99 11.24 -11.76
C LYS A 221 -11.75 10.03 -12.66
N TYR A 222 -12.78 9.57 -13.32
CA TYR A 222 -12.76 8.44 -14.24
C TYR A 222 -12.85 8.89 -15.71
N LEU A 223 -12.32 8.05 -16.62
CA LEU A 223 -12.52 8.18 -18.08
C LEU A 223 -13.99 8.06 -18.45
#